data_84004c5622675e8b54a07e9d8a506166
#
_entry.id   84004c5622675e8b54a07e9d8a506166
#
_cell.length_a   1.000
_cell.length_b   1.000
_cell.length_c   1.000
_cell.angle_alpha   90.00
_cell.angle_beta   90.00
_cell.angle_gamma   90.00
#
_symmetry.space_group_name_H-M   'P 1'
#
loop_
_entity.id
_entity.type
_entity.pdbx_description
1 polymer ?
#
loop_
_entity_poly.entity_id
_entity_poly.type
_entity_poly.pdbx_seq_one_letter_code
_entity_poly.pdbx_strand_id
1 'polypeptide(L)'
;MKTSPTTRREAFTTAGLAILSASLAPSTLAADAADATSSHHLNVRAFGAKGDGKTDDTSAFQAAIDAAAASGGGSVFVPAGTYRLNGTLIIKRNVTLEGIFTAPPTIPWTAESLGKGAPNGSVLLAFSGKGDAGGAPFIQLDYNATLKGIAVFYPEQTDTNPPIAYPWTISSLLTGADNCSIVDVLLVNPYQAVDFGGRHTGRHFIRNLNAAPLYRGLFIDHCIDVGRVENVHFWPFWGATGAAAEFRRKEGKAFIIGRSDWQHLTNCFCIDYETGFQFIACTSAAAAYQGGGNAHVIGGGADGCNRAVHVVEMLGHCGTRFTNSQIYGDIIVEATNNAPLTFSACGLFGSMHAANGIGLARIEGGGKVSFTDCHIHCIDPRNTPRPLIHAKSGRLQVRGCDFIDGHAARDHVLLDEAVLFANISDNTSRSAFTVINKAKGKTVVRDNLSEV
;
A
#
# COMPACT_ATOMS: atom_id res chain seq x y z
N MET A 1 -9.00 -64.79 -11.97
CA MET A 1 -8.84 -63.79 -13.06
C MET A 1 -8.78 -62.41 -12.45
N LYS A 2 -7.57 -61.81 -12.46
CA LYS A 2 -7.32 -60.46 -11.93
C LYS A 2 -7.30 -59.51 -13.11
N THR A 3 -8.16 -58.51 -13.12
CA THR A 3 -8.11 -57.40 -14.07
C THR A 3 -7.46 -56.22 -13.36
N SER A 4 -6.33 -55.74 -13.89
CA SER A 4 -5.63 -54.55 -13.44
C SER A 4 -6.24 -53.29 -14.09
N PRO A 5 -6.19 -52.13 -13.42
CA PRO A 5 -6.73 -50.90 -13.98
C PRO A 5 -5.72 -50.20 -14.92
N THR A 6 -6.16 -49.89 -16.08
CA THR A 6 -5.46 -49.09 -17.12
C THR A 6 -5.32 -47.66 -16.68
N THR A 7 -4.11 -47.11 -16.77
CA THR A 7 -3.78 -45.74 -16.41
C THR A 7 -4.15 -44.74 -17.55
N ARG A 8 -4.53 -43.55 -17.14
CA ARG A 8 -5.03 -42.42 -17.93
C ARG A 8 -4.03 -41.81 -18.95
N ARG A 9 -3.04 -42.57 -19.43
CA ARG A 9 -1.93 -42.02 -20.26
C ARG A 9 -1.87 -42.52 -21.71
N GLU A 10 -2.82 -43.32 -22.18
CA GLU A 10 -2.77 -43.92 -23.53
C GLU A 10 -3.91 -43.55 -24.48
N ALA A 11 -4.49 -42.35 -24.33
CA ALA A 11 -5.59 -41.90 -25.18
C ALA A 11 -5.25 -40.72 -26.10
N PHE A 12 -3.99 -40.51 -26.45
CA PHE A 12 -3.59 -39.48 -27.42
C PHE A 12 -2.59 -39.98 -28.44
N THR A 13 -2.99 -40.93 -29.27
CA THR A 13 -2.36 -41.19 -30.58
C THR A 13 -3.32 -41.91 -31.47
N THR A 14 -3.81 -41.20 -32.45
CA THR A 14 -4.35 -41.57 -33.78
C THR A 14 -5.60 -40.75 -34.14
N ALA A 15 -5.37 -39.56 -34.70
CA ALA A 15 -6.34 -38.96 -35.64
C ALA A 15 -5.52 -38.38 -36.79
N GLY A 16 -5.66 -39.04 -37.95
CA GLY A 16 -4.88 -38.78 -39.14
C GLY A 16 -5.17 -37.42 -39.80
N LEU A 17 -4.14 -36.86 -40.40
CA LEU A 17 -4.19 -35.74 -41.31
C LEU A 17 -5.01 -36.10 -42.56
N ALA A 18 -6.12 -35.37 -42.75
CA ALA A 18 -6.74 -35.23 -44.06
C ALA A 18 -6.54 -33.77 -44.50
N ILE A 19 -5.63 -33.56 -45.44
CA ILE A 19 -5.41 -32.27 -46.08
C ILE A 19 -6.49 -32.09 -47.17
N LEU A 20 -7.49 -31.24 -46.91
CA LEU A 20 -8.36 -30.69 -47.91
C LEU A 20 -7.77 -29.37 -48.43
N SER A 21 -7.24 -29.36 -49.65
CA SER A 21 -6.88 -28.15 -50.36
C SER A 21 -8.16 -27.47 -50.88
N ALA A 22 -8.65 -26.47 -50.13
CA ALA A 22 -9.66 -25.54 -50.62
C ALA A 22 -8.97 -24.26 -51.10
N SER A 23 -9.11 -23.95 -52.39
CA SER A 23 -8.67 -22.69 -52.98
C SER A 23 -9.48 -21.54 -52.39
N LEU A 24 -8.83 -20.70 -51.58
CA LEU A 24 -9.42 -19.47 -51.04
C LEU A 24 -9.26 -18.34 -52.06
N ALA A 25 -10.39 -17.89 -52.60
CA ALA A 25 -10.48 -16.56 -53.20
C ALA A 25 -10.21 -15.48 -52.16
N PRO A 26 -9.53 -14.36 -52.46
CA PRO A 26 -9.32 -13.31 -51.52
C PRO A 26 -10.66 -12.65 -51.19
N SER A 27 -11.21 -12.96 -50.03
CA SER A 27 -12.42 -12.34 -49.54
C SER A 27 -12.10 -10.97 -48.94
N THR A 28 -12.98 -10.03 -49.22
CA THR A 28 -13.02 -8.62 -48.77
C THR A 28 -13.18 -8.42 -47.26
N LEU A 29 -12.69 -9.33 -46.42
CA LEU A 29 -12.75 -9.26 -44.96
C LEU A 29 -11.65 -8.40 -44.33
N ALA A 30 -10.70 -7.89 -45.13
CA ALA A 30 -9.60 -7.10 -44.59
C ALA A 30 -9.94 -5.61 -44.33
N ALA A 31 -11.00 -5.09 -44.93
CA ALA A 31 -11.39 -3.68 -44.78
C ALA A 31 -12.20 -3.43 -43.49
N ASP A 32 -13.07 -4.37 -43.11
CA ASP A 32 -13.93 -4.21 -41.91
C ASP A 32 -13.15 -4.45 -40.58
N ALA A 33 -12.06 -5.22 -40.62
CA ALA A 33 -11.23 -5.46 -39.44
C ALA A 33 -10.34 -4.26 -39.07
N ALA A 34 -9.97 -3.42 -40.03
CA ALA A 34 -9.16 -2.22 -39.77
C ALA A 34 -10.00 -1.09 -39.16
N ASP A 35 -11.27 -1.01 -39.45
CA ASP A 35 -12.19 0.03 -38.96
C ASP A 35 -12.70 -0.30 -37.54
N ALA A 36 -12.85 -1.58 -37.20
CA ALA A 36 -13.27 -2.03 -35.89
C ALA A 36 -12.16 -1.88 -34.81
N THR A 37 -10.88 -1.82 -35.20
CA THR A 37 -9.76 -1.64 -34.28
C THR A 37 -9.39 -0.17 -34.00
N SER A 38 -9.85 0.76 -34.84
CA SER A 38 -9.49 2.18 -34.73
C SER A 38 -10.30 2.97 -33.69
N SER A 39 -11.51 2.51 -33.36
CA SER A 39 -12.42 3.27 -32.48
C SER A 39 -12.19 3.10 -30.97
N HIS A 40 -11.42 2.10 -30.54
CA HIS A 40 -11.20 1.80 -29.12
C HIS A 40 -9.79 2.14 -28.59
N HIS A 41 -8.88 2.58 -29.46
CA HIS A 41 -7.53 3.04 -29.09
C HIS A 41 -7.30 4.47 -29.56
N LEU A 42 -7.53 5.42 -28.68
CA LEU A 42 -7.33 6.84 -28.97
C LEU A 42 -5.95 7.28 -28.52
N ASN A 43 -5.37 8.31 -29.16
CA ASN A 43 -4.07 8.87 -28.80
C ASN A 43 -4.26 10.35 -28.45
N VAL A 44 -3.79 10.77 -27.27
CA VAL A 44 -3.94 12.15 -26.79
C VAL A 44 -3.38 13.18 -27.79
N ARG A 45 -2.36 12.83 -28.58
CA ARG A 45 -1.81 13.71 -29.62
C ARG A 45 -2.79 13.96 -30.76
N ALA A 46 -3.67 13.04 -31.07
CA ALA A 46 -4.74 13.24 -32.07
C ALA A 46 -5.76 14.27 -31.60
N PHE A 47 -5.85 14.53 -30.31
CA PHE A 47 -6.70 15.55 -29.69
C PHE A 47 -5.95 16.86 -29.41
N GLY A 48 -4.72 16.97 -29.87
CA GLY A 48 -3.93 18.21 -29.80
C GLY A 48 -2.87 18.28 -28.72
N ALA A 49 -2.70 17.22 -27.89
CA ALA A 49 -1.66 17.20 -26.87
C ALA A 49 -0.25 17.31 -27.49
N LYS A 50 0.58 18.16 -26.94
CA LYS A 50 1.95 18.46 -27.43
C LYS A 50 3.00 17.57 -26.79
N GLY A 51 2.91 17.39 -25.48
CA GLY A 51 3.92 16.63 -24.72
C GLY A 51 5.29 17.29 -24.73
N ASP A 52 5.34 18.62 -24.75
CA ASP A 52 6.55 19.45 -24.79
C ASP A 52 6.95 20.02 -23.42
N GLY A 53 6.20 19.68 -22.37
CA GLY A 53 6.38 20.15 -20.99
C GLY A 53 6.00 21.63 -20.74
N LYS A 54 5.48 22.30 -21.73
CA LYS A 54 5.18 23.76 -21.69
C LYS A 54 3.72 24.05 -21.99
N THR A 55 3.19 23.48 -23.06
CA THR A 55 1.80 23.66 -23.47
C THR A 55 0.88 22.97 -22.47
N ASP A 56 -0.22 23.63 -22.10
CA ASP A 56 -1.26 23.00 -21.27
C ASP A 56 -2.03 21.99 -22.10
N ASP A 57 -1.80 20.73 -21.84
CA ASP A 57 -2.43 19.59 -22.54
C ASP A 57 -3.71 19.11 -21.86
N THR A 58 -4.19 19.76 -20.76
CA THR A 58 -5.34 19.30 -19.96
C THR A 58 -6.57 19.03 -20.81
N SER A 59 -6.95 20.00 -21.68
CA SER A 59 -8.15 19.88 -22.51
C SER A 59 -8.03 18.77 -23.56
N ALA A 60 -6.85 18.57 -24.13
CA ALA A 60 -6.60 17.49 -25.10
C ALA A 60 -6.72 16.10 -24.46
N PHE A 61 -6.19 15.93 -23.25
CA PHE A 61 -6.35 14.70 -22.49
C PHE A 61 -7.81 14.42 -22.16
N GLN A 62 -8.53 15.43 -21.64
CA GLN A 62 -9.93 15.24 -21.27
C GLN A 62 -10.80 14.95 -22.50
N ALA A 63 -10.55 15.61 -23.62
CA ALA A 63 -11.28 15.35 -24.88
C ALA A 63 -11.07 13.92 -25.39
N ALA A 64 -9.85 13.38 -25.30
CA ALA A 64 -9.56 11.99 -25.66
C ALA A 64 -10.29 11.00 -24.74
N ILE A 65 -10.29 11.26 -23.43
CA ILE A 65 -10.98 10.44 -22.42
C ILE A 65 -12.50 10.49 -22.65
N ASP A 66 -13.07 11.67 -22.93
CA ASP A 66 -14.50 11.85 -23.16
C ASP A 66 -14.94 11.14 -24.46
N ALA A 67 -14.11 11.18 -25.51
CA ALA A 67 -14.37 10.48 -26.77
C ALA A 67 -14.37 8.94 -26.56
N ALA A 68 -13.41 8.41 -25.79
CA ALA A 68 -13.39 6.98 -25.45
C ALA A 68 -14.65 6.60 -24.66
N ALA A 69 -15.04 7.39 -23.68
CA ALA A 69 -16.23 7.15 -22.86
C ALA A 69 -17.53 7.20 -23.70
N ALA A 70 -17.63 8.15 -24.64
CA ALA A 70 -18.77 8.27 -25.54
C ALA A 70 -18.95 7.04 -26.46
N SER A 71 -17.86 6.32 -26.73
CA SER A 71 -17.87 5.04 -27.49
C SER A 71 -18.16 3.82 -26.59
N GLY A 72 -18.54 4.03 -25.31
CA GLY A 72 -18.82 2.96 -24.36
C GLY A 72 -17.61 2.50 -23.53
N GLY A 73 -16.44 3.06 -23.75
CA GLY A 73 -15.16 2.75 -23.10
C GLY A 73 -14.04 2.50 -24.10
N GLY A 74 -12.83 2.27 -23.62
CA GLY A 74 -11.65 2.01 -24.45
C GLY A 74 -10.35 2.51 -23.83
N SER A 75 -9.28 2.41 -24.60
CA SER A 75 -7.95 2.89 -24.18
C SER A 75 -7.63 4.25 -24.80
N VAL A 76 -7.06 5.12 -23.96
CA VAL A 76 -6.47 6.40 -24.38
C VAL A 76 -4.97 6.29 -24.18
N PHE A 77 -4.23 6.22 -25.25
CA PHE A 77 -2.78 6.09 -25.22
C PHE A 77 -2.08 7.45 -25.08
N VAL A 78 -1.13 7.50 -24.16
CA VAL A 78 -0.26 8.64 -23.92
C VAL A 78 1.16 8.28 -24.38
N PRO A 79 1.62 8.72 -25.55
CA PRO A 79 2.99 8.47 -26.00
C PRO A 79 4.05 9.01 -25.03
N ALA A 80 5.28 8.53 -25.15
CA ALA A 80 6.39 9.12 -24.41
C ALA A 80 6.48 10.63 -24.66
N GLY A 81 6.61 11.39 -23.59
CA GLY A 81 6.63 12.85 -23.60
C GLY A 81 6.33 13.42 -22.22
N THR A 82 6.50 14.71 -22.10
CA THR A 82 6.26 15.44 -20.85
C THR A 82 5.06 16.38 -21.06
N TYR A 83 3.96 16.05 -20.42
CA TYR A 83 2.66 16.73 -20.62
C TYR A 83 2.36 17.64 -19.43
N ARG A 84 2.29 18.95 -19.66
CA ARG A 84 1.87 19.91 -18.65
C ARG A 84 0.36 19.89 -18.49
N LEU A 85 -0.14 19.74 -17.28
CA LEU A 85 -1.56 19.76 -16.97
C LEU A 85 -1.83 20.79 -15.85
N ASN A 86 -2.65 21.78 -16.15
CA ASN A 86 -3.03 22.82 -15.21
C ASN A 86 -4.37 22.56 -14.51
N GLY A 87 -5.07 21.49 -14.89
CA GLY A 87 -6.37 21.10 -14.36
C GLY A 87 -6.42 19.65 -13.87
N THR A 88 -7.59 19.25 -13.40
CA THR A 88 -7.92 17.87 -13.02
C THR A 88 -8.29 17.04 -14.24
N LEU A 89 -7.86 15.80 -14.30
CA LEU A 89 -8.37 14.81 -15.25
C LEU A 89 -9.41 13.90 -14.58
N ILE A 90 -10.50 13.63 -15.29
CA ILE A 90 -11.49 12.63 -14.87
C ILE A 90 -11.45 11.48 -15.87
N ILE A 91 -10.84 10.36 -15.46
CA ILE A 91 -10.85 9.12 -16.25
C ILE A 91 -12.25 8.52 -16.12
N LYS A 92 -13.01 8.59 -17.18
CA LYS A 92 -14.42 8.21 -17.23
C LYS A 92 -14.59 6.70 -17.11
N ARG A 93 -15.82 6.30 -16.81
CA ARG A 93 -16.23 4.89 -16.71
C ARG A 93 -15.76 4.06 -17.91
N ASN A 94 -15.20 2.87 -17.62
CA ASN A 94 -14.70 1.92 -18.61
C ASN A 94 -13.55 2.45 -19.49
N VAL A 95 -12.88 3.54 -19.10
CA VAL A 95 -11.74 4.09 -19.84
C VAL A 95 -10.42 3.74 -19.14
N THR A 96 -9.47 3.30 -19.94
CA THR A 96 -8.06 3.14 -19.52
C THR A 96 -7.24 4.29 -20.10
N LEU A 97 -6.63 5.10 -19.26
CA LEU A 97 -5.56 6.02 -19.65
C LEU A 97 -4.23 5.29 -19.47
N GLU A 98 -3.54 4.99 -20.57
CA GLU A 98 -2.32 4.19 -20.53
C GLU A 98 -1.15 4.87 -21.24
N GLY A 99 0.03 4.72 -20.65
CA GLY A 99 1.28 5.28 -21.17
C GLY A 99 2.45 4.32 -21.07
N ILE A 100 3.65 4.86 -21.22
CA ILE A 100 4.91 4.14 -21.17
C ILE A 100 5.50 4.31 -19.77
N PHE A 101 5.51 3.22 -19.00
CA PHE A 101 5.98 3.20 -17.61
C PHE A 101 7.48 3.46 -17.51
N THR A 102 7.85 4.20 -16.48
CA THR A 102 9.23 4.37 -16.01
C THR A 102 9.30 4.05 -14.53
N ALA A 103 10.18 3.15 -14.14
CA ALA A 103 10.45 2.83 -12.74
C ALA A 103 11.30 3.93 -12.08
N PRO A 104 11.20 4.12 -10.75
CA PRO A 104 12.10 5.00 -10.02
C PRO A 104 13.54 4.45 -10.04
N PRO A 105 14.55 5.30 -9.80
CA PRO A 105 15.91 4.82 -9.61
C PRO A 105 16.05 4.03 -8.31
N THR A 106 17.08 3.20 -8.22
CA THR A 106 17.43 2.49 -6.97
C THR A 106 18.23 3.35 -5.99
N ILE A 107 18.72 4.49 -6.44
CA ILE A 107 19.45 5.49 -5.64
C ILE A 107 18.61 6.78 -5.66
N PRO A 108 18.43 7.46 -4.51
CA PRO A 108 17.67 8.71 -4.46
C PRO A 108 18.12 9.72 -5.50
N TRP A 109 17.20 10.39 -6.13
CA TRP A 109 17.51 11.52 -7.01
C TRP A 109 18.11 12.67 -6.19
N THR A 110 19.21 13.22 -6.69
CA THR A 110 19.77 14.45 -6.18
C THR A 110 19.03 15.66 -6.75
N ALA A 111 19.11 16.81 -6.09
CA ALA A 111 18.57 18.07 -6.63
C ALA A 111 19.11 18.36 -8.04
N GLU A 112 20.37 18.02 -8.32
CA GLU A 112 20.97 18.16 -9.64
C GLU A 112 20.35 17.21 -10.68
N SER A 113 20.08 15.95 -10.33
CA SER A 113 19.46 14.99 -11.25
C SER A 113 17.99 15.33 -11.53
N LEU A 114 17.25 15.88 -10.56
CA LEU A 114 15.88 16.39 -10.75
C LEU A 114 15.87 17.72 -11.52
N GLY A 115 16.88 18.56 -11.37
CA GLY A 115 17.03 19.80 -12.15
C GLY A 115 17.24 19.58 -13.65
N LYS A 116 17.53 18.34 -14.07
CA LYS A 116 17.70 17.95 -15.48
C LYS A 116 16.42 17.48 -16.17
N GLY A 117 15.29 17.45 -15.46
CA GLY A 117 13.97 17.18 -16.05
C GLY A 117 13.17 16.11 -15.33
N ALA A 118 11.94 15.92 -15.81
CA ALA A 118 11.03 14.88 -15.39
C ALA A 118 11.57 13.49 -15.76
N PRO A 119 11.08 12.41 -15.13
CA PRO A 119 11.39 11.05 -15.54
C PRO A 119 11.04 10.83 -17.03
N ASN A 120 11.64 9.81 -17.64
CA ASN A 120 11.32 9.41 -19.01
C ASN A 120 9.96 8.70 -19.07
N GLY A 121 9.51 8.35 -20.28
CA GLY A 121 8.23 7.69 -20.51
C GLY A 121 7.08 8.68 -20.67
N SER A 122 5.89 8.31 -20.22
CA SER A 122 4.69 9.17 -20.28
C SER A 122 4.53 9.91 -18.97
N VAL A 123 4.91 11.19 -18.95
CA VAL A 123 5.02 12.01 -17.74
C VAL A 123 3.99 13.11 -17.72
N LEU A 124 3.17 13.17 -16.69
CA LEU A 124 2.25 14.26 -16.41
C LEU A 124 2.88 15.22 -15.40
N LEU A 125 3.06 16.47 -15.78
CA LEU A 125 3.47 17.56 -14.89
C LEU A 125 2.23 18.17 -14.24
N ALA A 126 2.09 18.00 -12.93
CA ALA A 126 0.92 18.50 -12.18
C ALA A 126 1.17 19.93 -11.68
N PHE A 127 0.34 20.87 -12.16
CA PHE A 127 0.37 22.27 -11.76
C PHE A 127 -0.89 22.72 -11.00
N SER A 128 -1.92 21.87 -10.92
CA SER A 128 -3.16 22.21 -10.20
C SER A 128 -3.04 22.01 -8.69
N GLY A 129 -3.82 22.76 -7.93
CA GLY A 129 -4.02 22.56 -6.49
C GLY A 129 -2.86 22.96 -5.59
N LYS A 130 -1.88 23.75 -6.08
CA LYS A 130 -0.75 24.22 -5.28
C LYS A 130 -1.20 25.02 -4.07
N GLY A 131 -0.76 24.63 -2.88
CA GLY A 131 -1.09 25.27 -1.61
C GLY A 131 -2.42 24.81 -1.00
N ASP A 132 -3.17 23.89 -1.63
CA ASP A 132 -4.46 23.42 -1.16
C ASP A 132 -4.53 21.89 -1.05
N ALA A 133 -4.30 21.38 0.16
CA ALA A 133 -4.39 19.93 0.42
C ALA A 133 -5.83 19.37 0.30
N GLY A 134 -6.84 20.21 0.43
CA GLY A 134 -8.27 19.86 0.37
C GLY A 134 -8.91 20.05 -1.00
N GLY A 135 -8.16 20.55 -1.97
CA GLY A 135 -8.63 20.84 -3.32
C GLY A 135 -9.03 19.59 -4.12
N ALA A 136 -9.46 19.83 -5.36
CA ALA A 136 -9.82 18.76 -6.29
C ALA A 136 -8.60 17.87 -6.58
N PRO A 137 -8.74 16.53 -6.52
CA PRO A 137 -7.68 15.60 -6.88
C PRO A 137 -7.18 15.82 -8.31
N PHE A 138 -5.87 15.60 -8.54
CA PHE A 138 -5.28 15.80 -9.86
C PHE A 138 -5.84 14.83 -10.91
N ILE A 139 -6.01 13.54 -10.53
CA ILE A 139 -6.65 12.52 -11.37
C ILE A 139 -7.78 11.87 -10.58
N GLN A 140 -8.99 11.82 -11.15
CA GLN A 140 -10.13 11.12 -10.60
C GLN A 140 -10.50 9.91 -11.45
N LEU A 141 -10.78 8.78 -10.80
CA LEU A 141 -11.16 7.53 -11.44
C LEU A 141 -12.66 7.28 -11.23
N ASP A 142 -13.40 7.15 -12.31
CA ASP A 142 -14.80 6.70 -12.33
C ASP A 142 -14.87 5.16 -12.26
N TYR A 143 -16.04 4.57 -12.18
CA TYR A 143 -16.26 3.12 -12.15
C TYR A 143 -15.54 2.39 -13.29
N ASN A 144 -14.80 1.34 -12.95
CA ASN A 144 -14.01 0.53 -13.90
C ASN A 144 -12.93 1.34 -14.66
N ALA A 145 -12.56 2.52 -14.18
CA ALA A 145 -11.50 3.31 -14.79
C ALA A 145 -10.13 2.78 -14.40
N THR A 146 -9.17 2.87 -15.31
CA THR A 146 -7.79 2.43 -15.10
C THR A 146 -6.81 3.54 -15.46
N LEU A 147 -5.85 3.80 -14.54
CA LEU A 147 -4.63 4.55 -14.82
C LEU A 147 -3.46 3.56 -14.92
N LYS A 148 -2.72 3.58 -16.04
CA LYS A 148 -1.65 2.62 -16.30
C LYS A 148 -0.44 3.25 -16.97
N GLY A 149 0.77 2.86 -16.55
CA GLY A 149 2.01 3.22 -17.24
C GLY A 149 2.37 4.72 -17.18
N ILE A 150 1.87 5.46 -16.22
CA ILE A 150 2.00 6.92 -16.13
C ILE A 150 2.92 7.31 -14.98
N ALA A 151 3.79 8.30 -15.23
CA ALA A 151 4.50 9.02 -14.19
C ALA A 151 3.84 10.38 -13.90
N VAL A 152 3.73 10.77 -12.62
CA VAL A 152 3.28 12.11 -12.21
C VAL A 152 4.39 12.81 -11.44
N PHE A 153 4.67 14.05 -11.82
CA PHE A 153 5.68 14.89 -11.19
C PHE A 153 5.11 16.28 -10.90
N TYR A 154 5.39 16.80 -9.72
CA TYR A 154 5.03 18.17 -9.30
C TYR A 154 6.27 19.07 -9.42
N PRO A 155 6.43 19.83 -10.52
CA PRO A 155 7.65 20.61 -10.76
C PRO A 155 7.87 21.74 -9.75
N GLU A 156 6.79 22.22 -9.15
CA GLU A 156 6.83 23.32 -8.18
C GLU A 156 6.92 22.84 -6.72
N GLN A 157 6.98 21.51 -6.47
CA GLN A 157 7.20 20.99 -5.12
C GLN A 157 8.60 21.32 -4.64
N THR A 158 8.73 21.65 -3.36
CA THR A 158 10.00 22.10 -2.75
C THR A 158 10.43 21.23 -1.59
N ASP A 159 11.74 21.14 -1.36
CA ASP A 159 12.32 20.52 -0.17
C ASP A 159 12.25 21.49 1.01
N THR A 160 11.05 21.68 1.55
CA THR A 160 10.76 22.56 2.70
C THR A 160 10.02 21.78 3.80
N ASN A 161 9.96 22.34 5.00
CA ASN A 161 9.22 21.79 6.14
C ASN A 161 8.26 22.84 6.71
N PRO A 162 6.94 22.74 6.46
CA PRO A 162 6.28 21.72 5.62
C PRO A 162 6.59 21.90 4.12
N PRO A 163 6.49 20.81 3.31
CA PRO A 163 6.51 20.92 1.86
C PRO A 163 5.24 21.59 1.35
N ILE A 164 5.23 22.02 0.07
CA ILE A 164 4.04 22.63 -0.51
C ILE A 164 2.89 21.61 -0.48
N ALA A 165 1.78 22.01 0.10
CA ALA A 165 0.58 21.19 0.14
C ALA A 165 -0.03 21.08 -1.26
N TYR A 166 -0.48 19.87 -1.61
CA TYR A 166 -1.24 19.57 -2.83
C TYR A 166 -2.39 18.62 -2.49
N PRO A 167 -3.49 18.64 -3.25
CA PRO A 167 -4.55 17.66 -3.10
C PRO A 167 -4.05 16.25 -3.43
N TRP A 168 -4.90 15.25 -3.25
CA TRP A 168 -4.59 13.89 -3.64
C TRP A 168 -4.22 13.80 -5.13
N THR A 169 -3.16 13.05 -5.43
CA THR A 169 -2.72 12.89 -6.83
C THR A 169 -3.70 12.03 -7.61
N ILE A 170 -4.12 10.91 -7.04
CA ILE A 170 -5.11 10.00 -7.63
C ILE A 170 -6.21 9.77 -6.60
N SER A 171 -7.45 9.78 -7.04
CA SER A 171 -8.60 9.51 -6.18
C SER A 171 -9.70 8.80 -6.95
N SER A 172 -10.56 8.01 -6.29
CA SER A 172 -11.86 7.67 -6.86
C SER A 172 -12.71 8.93 -7.01
N LEU A 173 -13.76 8.90 -7.82
CA LEU A 173 -14.73 10.02 -7.87
C LEU A 173 -15.20 10.40 -6.47
N LEU A 174 -15.40 11.68 -6.22
CA LEU A 174 -15.86 12.18 -4.91
C LEU A 174 -17.27 11.67 -4.55
N THR A 175 -18.03 11.19 -5.53
CA THR A 175 -19.33 10.50 -5.35
C THR A 175 -19.19 9.00 -5.09
N GLY A 176 -17.95 8.47 -5.12
CA GLY A 176 -17.64 7.05 -5.02
C GLY A 176 -17.51 6.36 -6.38
N ALA A 177 -16.70 5.32 -6.44
CA ALA A 177 -16.52 4.47 -7.62
C ALA A 177 -15.91 3.11 -7.24
N ASP A 178 -16.39 2.04 -7.85
CA ASP A 178 -15.87 0.69 -7.69
C ASP A 178 -14.97 0.25 -8.86
N ASN A 179 -14.16 -0.78 -8.63
CA ASN A 179 -13.29 -1.41 -9.63
C ASN A 179 -12.27 -0.45 -10.26
N CYS A 180 -11.87 0.59 -9.55
CA CYS A 180 -10.80 1.46 -10.01
C CYS A 180 -9.46 0.72 -10.00
N SER A 181 -8.65 0.91 -11.05
CA SER A 181 -7.34 0.26 -11.15
C SER A 181 -6.20 1.26 -11.34
N ILE A 182 -5.08 1.01 -10.66
CA ILE A 182 -3.82 1.75 -10.79
C ILE A 182 -2.73 0.71 -11.05
N VAL A 183 -2.09 0.76 -12.22
CA VAL A 183 -1.15 -0.28 -12.65
C VAL A 183 0.10 0.35 -13.26
N ASP A 184 1.28 -0.06 -12.77
CA ASP A 184 2.56 0.44 -13.28
C ASP A 184 2.63 1.98 -13.26
N VAL A 185 2.50 2.59 -12.08
CA VAL A 185 2.45 4.05 -11.91
C VAL A 185 3.61 4.53 -11.04
N LEU A 186 4.18 5.66 -11.41
CA LEU A 186 5.23 6.36 -10.68
C LEU A 186 4.72 7.73 -10.21
N LEU A 187 4.67 7.98 -8.90
CA LEU A 187 4.39 9.29 -8.34
C LEU A 187 5.65 9.86 -7.70
N VAL A 188 6.27 10.86 -8.34
CA VAL A 188 7.63 11.29 -7.99
C VAL A 188 7.69 11.96 -6.63
N ASN A 189 6.88 12.99 -6.40
CA ASN A 189 6.94 13.83 -5.20
C ASN A 189 5.56 14.36 -4.79
N PRO A 190 4.55 13.49 -4.71
CA PRO A 190 3.21 13.94 -4.33
C PRO A 190 3.20 14.35 -2.86
N TYR A 191 2.45 15.39 -2.51
CA TYR A 191 2.13 15.67 -1.11
C TYR A 191 1.24 14.56 -0.55
N GLN A 192 0.18 14.20 -1.30
CA GLN A 192 -0.70 13.06 -1.03
C GLN A 192 -0.82 12.21 -2.29
N ALA A 193 -0.68 10.87 -2.17
CA ALA A 193 -0.60 10.01 -3.35
C ALA A 193 -1.97 9.47 -3.80
N VAL A 194 -2.58 8.51 -3.09
CA VAL A 194 -3.80 7.83 -3.53
C VAL A 194 -4.89 7.85 -2.46
N ASP A 195 -6.10 8.29 -2.83
CA ASP A 195 -7.27 8.38 -1.98
C ASP A 195 -8.42 7.50 -2.49
N PHE A 196 -8.66 6.39 -1.81
CA PHE A 196 -9.85 5.55 -1.93
C PHE A 196 -10.62 5.51 -0.61
N GLY A 197 -10.77 6.69 0.03
CA GLY A 197 -11.37 6.79 1.35
C GLY A 197 -12.49 7.83 1.46
N GLY A 198 -13.17 7.80 2.62
CA GLY A 198 -14.22 8.75 2.97
C GLY A 198 -15.52 8.65 2.17
N ARG A 199 -15.62 7.73 1.21
CA ARG A 199 -16.75 7.49 0.31
C ARG A 199 -16.80 6.03 -0.11
N HIS A 200 -17.94 5.61 -0.64
CA HIS A 200 -18.10 4.23 -1.10
C HIS A 200 -17.10 3.90 -2.22
N THR A 201 -16.26 2.89 -1.96
CA THR A 201 -15.37 2.27 -2.93
C THR A 201 -15.36 0.75 -2.72
N GLY A 202 -14.95 -0.01 -3.71
CA GLY A 202 -14.81 -1.46 -3.58
C GLY A 202 -14.03 -2.05 -4.74
N ARG A 203 -13.48 -3.24 -4.52
CA ARG A 203 -12.80 -4.05 -5.52
C ARG A 203 -11.72 -3.30 -6.31
N HIS A 204 -11.11 -2.28 -5.70
CA HIS A 204 -9.99 -1.60 -6.32
C HIS A 204 -8.81 -2.56 -6.53
N PHE A 205 -8.03 -2.29 -7.58
CA PHE A 205 -6.81 -3.02 -7.88
C PHE A 205 -5.63 -2.06 -8.09
N ILE A 206 -4.66 -2.12 -7.19
CA ILE A 206 -3.43 -1.33 -7.26
C ILE A 206 -2.27 -2.29 -7.40
N ARG A 207 -1.50 -2.17 -8.49
CA ARG A 207 -0.34 -3.02 -8.73
C ARG A 207 0.84 -2.22 -9.24
N ASN A 208 2.03 -2.47 -8.66
CA ASN A 208 3.29 -1.86 -9.04
C ASN A 208 3.22 -0.31 -9.03
N LEU A 209 2.75 0.22 -7.89
CA LEU A 209 2.75 1.66 -7.63
C LEU A 209 4.04 2.02 -6.87
N ASN A 210 4.89 2.81 -7.50
CA ASN A 210 6.07 3.37 -6.87
C ASN A 210 5.84 4.85 -6.57
N ALA A 211 6.11 5.28 -5.34
CA ALA A 211 5.89 6.68 -4.99
C ALA A 211 6.82 7.16 -3.86
N ALA A 212 7.08 8.48 -3.83
CA ALA A 212 7.72 9.14 -2.70
C ALA A 212 6.77 10.18 -2.07
N PRO A 213 5.61 9.76 -1.50
CA PRO A 213 4.66 10.66 -0.89
C PRO A 213 5.25 11.35 0.35
N LEU A 214 5.02 12.66 0.47
CA LEU A 214 5.59 13.46 1.54
C LEU A 214 4.74 13.45 2.80
N TYR A 215 3.40 13.36 2.66
CA TYR A 215 2.46 13.39 3.78
C TYR A 215 1.60 12.13 3.88
N ARG A 216 0.86 11.77 2.84
CA ARG A 216 0.00 10.57 2.85
C ARG A 216 0.24 9.73 1.60
N GLY A 217 0.47 8.43 1.82
CA GLY A 217 0.65 7.48 0.73
C GLY A 217 -0.69 6.96 0.20
N LEU A 218 -1.12 5.81 0.65
CA LEU A 218 -2.38 5.19 0.26
C LEU A 218 -3.41 5.28 1.39
N PHE A 219 -4.55 5.87 1.10
CA PHE A 219 -5.69 5.92 2.00
C PHE A 219 -6.84 5.08 1.44
N ILE A 220 -7.29 4.08 2.20
CA ILE A 220 -8.44 3.22 1.91
C ILE A 220 -9.40 3.29 3.09
N ASP A 221 -10.62 3.68 2.84
CA ASP A 221 -11.67 3.73 3.86
C ASP A 221 -13.04 3.62 3.21
N HIS A 222 -14.04 3.11 3.93
CA HIS A 222 -15.38 2.84 3.43
C HIS A 222 -15.37 1.92 2.19
N CYS A 223 -14.40 0.99 2.14
CA CYS A 223 -14.27 0.00 1.09
C CYS A 223 -15.15 -1.21 1.42
N ILE A 224 -16.17 -1.43 0.62
CA ILE A 224 -17.06 -2.58 0.69
C ILE A 224 -16.61 -3.58 -0.37
N ASP A 225 -16.42 -4.83 0.02
CA ASP A 225 -15.85 -5.86 -0.85
C ASP A 225 -14.30 -5.79 -0.95
N VAL A 226 -13.70 -6.79 -1.55
CA VAL A 226 -12.27 -7.10 -1.49
C VAL A 226 -11.44 -6.12 -2.30
N GLY A 227 -10.59 -5.33 -1.66
CA GLY A 227 -9.56 -4.53 -2.33
C GLY A 227 -8.23 -5.29 -2.44
N ARG A 228 -7.50 -5.07 -3.51
CA ARG A 228 -6.21 -5.71 -3.80
C ARG A 228 -5.13 -4.69 -4.08
N VAL A 229 -4.07 -4.74 -3.26
CA VAL A 229 -2.92 -3.85 -3.34
C VAL A 229 -1.67 -4.72 -3.40
N GLU A 230 -0.95 -4.67 -4.52
CA GLU A 230 0.16 -5.56 -4.81
C GLU A 230 1.39 -4.78 -5.23
N ASN A 231 2.56 -5.09 -4.64
CA ASN A 231 3.84 -4.50 -5.00
C ASN A 231 3.80 -2.96 -5.00
N VAL A 232 3.30 -2.38 -3.90
CA VAL A 232 3.33 -0.92 -3.69
C VAL A 232 4.57 -0.57 -2.89
N HIS A 233 5.38 0.34 -3.42
CA HIS A 233 6.66 0.70 -2.85
C HIS A 233 6.73 2.21 -2.59
N PHE A 234 6.64 2.60 -1.31
CA PHE A 234 6.78 3.98 -0.85
C PHE A 234 8.17 4.17 -0.24
N TRP A 235 9.10 4.71 -1.03
CA TRP A 235 10.44 5.01 -0.57
C TRP A 235 10.91 6.37 -1.07
N PRO A 236 11.80 7.05 -0.35
CA PRO A 236 12.12 8.44 -0.63
C PRO A 236 13.17 8.61 -1.75
N PHE A 237 12.90 8.16 -2.95
CA PHE A 237 13.75 8.45 -4.11
C PHE A 237 13.75 9.94 -4.47
N TRP A 238 12.76 10.69 -4.01
CA TRP A 238 12.74 12.14 -3.98
C TRP A 238 12.66 12.63 -2.53
N GLY A 239 13.48 13.64 -2.17
CA GLY A 239 13.50 14.16 -0.79
C GLY A 239 13.93 13.12 0.24
N ALA A 240 14.99 12.37 -0.04
CA ALA A 240 15.53 11.38 0.91
C ALA A 240 16.17 12.01 2.14
N THR A 241 16.70 13.21 1.96
CA THR A 241 17.33 14.04 3.00
C THR A 241 16.74 15.45 2.94
N GLY A 242 17.04 16.30 3.93
CA GLY A 242 16.58 17.69 3.94
C GLY A 242 15.25 17.88 4.65
N ALA A 243 14.63 19.03 4.42
CA ALA A 243 13.48 19.50 5.18
C ALA A 243 12.19 18.68 4.91
N ALA A 244 11.99 18.25 3.68
CA ALA A 244 10.85 17.39 3.32
C ALA A 244 10.97 15.99 3.96
N ALA A 245 12.19 15.46 4.10
CA ALA A 245 12.43 14.21 4.81
C ALA A 245 12.11 14.33 6.31
N GLU A 246 12.50 15.44 6.94
CA GLU A 246 12.15 15.71 8.34
C GLU A 246 10.63 15.78 8.54
N PHE A 247 9.92 16.46 7.63
CA PHE A 247 8.46 16.51 7.66
C PHE A 247 7.85 15.11 7.52
N ARG A 248 8.31 14.30 6.56
CA ARG A 248 7.81 12.94 6.35
C ARG A 248 8.01 12.05 7.58
N ARG A 249 9.18 12.09 8.22
CA ARG A 249 9.48 11.34 9.45
C ARG A 249 8.63 11.78 10.64
N LYS A 250 8.11 13.00 10.63
CA LYS A 250 7.31 13.56 11.73
C LYS A 250 5.81 13.44 11.48
N GLU A 251 5.36 13.59 10.24
CA GLU A 251 3.94 13.71 9.88
C GLU A 251 3.47 12.67 8.85
N GLY A 252 4.42 12.05 8.13
CA GLY A 252 4.11 11.19 6.98
C GLY A 252 3.50 9.85 7.37
N LYS A 253 2.47 9.43 6.63
CA LYS A 253 1.78 8.15 6.80
C LYS A 253 1.72 7.40 5.48
N ALA A 254 2.30 6.19 5.44
CA ALA A 254 2.41 5.45 4.18
C ALA A 254 1.11 4.74 3.80
N PHE A 255 0.61 3.84 4.64
CA PHE A 255 -0.63 3.10 4.40
C PHE A 255 -1.65 3.41 5.50
N ILE A 256 -2.80 3.95 5.15
CA ILE A 256 -3.88 4.32 6.06
C ILE A 256 -5.09 3.51 5.68
N ILE A 257 -5.51 2.60 6.56
CA ILE A 257 -6.62 1.69 6.32
C ILE A 257 -7.72 1.97 7.35
N GLY A 258 -8.82 2.52 6.87
CA GLY A 258 -10.06 2.69 7.63
C GLY A 258 -10.99 1.50 7.44
N ARG A 259 -12.30 1.74 7.53
CA ARG A 259 -13.32 0.69 7.37
C ARG A 259 -13.20 0.00 6.01
N SER A 260 -12.97 -1.28 6.05
CA SER A 260 -12.81 -2.08 4.83
C SER A 260 -13.22 -3.53 5.06
N ASP A 261 -13.65 -4.19 3.98
CA ASP A 261 -13.84 -5.63 3.93
C ASP A 261 -12.66 -6.24 3.19
N TRP A 262 -11.84 -7.02 3.90
CA TRP A 262 -10.72 -7.78 3.37
C TRP A 262 -9.80 -7.04 2.40
N GLN A 263 -9.00 -6.13 2.91
CA GLN A 263 -7.90 -5.57 2.15
C GLN A 263 -6.75 -6.57 2.07
N HIS A 264 -6.33 -6.90 0.86
CA HIS A 264 -5.10 -7.65 0.63
C HIS A 264 -3.98 -6.68 0.26
N LEU A 265 -2.92 -6.65 1.09
CA LEU A 265 -1.70 -5.90 0.83
C LEU A 265 -0.56 -6.92 0.68
N THR A 266 -0.15 -7.21 -0.55
CA THR A 266 0.87 -8.19 -0.86
C THR A 266 2.14 -7.51 -1.37
N ASN A 267 3.29 -7.80 -0.77
CA ASN A 267 4.58 -7.18 -1.10
C ASN A 267 4.54 -5.64 -1.06
N CYS A 268 3.78 -5.08 -0.11
CA CYS A 268 3.70 -3.63 0.08
C CYS A 268 4.77 -3.19 1.07
N PHE A 269 5.54 -2.18 0.69
CA PHE A 269 6.69 -1.71 1.47
C PHE A 269 6.69 -0.20 1.61
N CYS A 270 7.13 0.28 2.79
CA CYS A 270 7.44 1.69 3.00
C CYS A 270 8.68 1.86 3.87
N ILE A 271 9.35 2.99 3.71
CA ILE A 271 10.53 3.33 4.52
C ILE A 271 10.53 4.81 4.89
N ASP A 272 10.95 5.09 6.15
CA ASP A 272 11.28 6.44 6.62
C ASP A 272 10.04 7.35 6.78
N TYR A 273 8.93 6.80 7.31
CA TYR A 273 7.70 7.53 7.64
C TYR A 273 7.50 7.67 9.15
N GLU A 274 6.68 8.66 9.56
CA GLU A 274 6.17 8.69 10.93
C GLU A 274 5.38 7.41 11.23
N THR A 275 4.46 7.04 10.31
CA THR A 275 3.67 5.82 10.42
C THR A 275 3.74 4.99 9.13
N GLY A 276 4.11 3.71 9.26
CA GLY A 276 4.11 2.74 8.15
C GLY A 276 2.70 2.28 7.81
N PHE A 277 2.11 1.43 8.64
CA PHE A 277 0.74 0.94 8.50
C PHE A 277 -0.13 1.49 9.64
N GLN A 278 -1.14 2.30 9.30
CA GLN A 278 -2.10 2.83 10.24
C GLN A 278 -3.49 2.24 10.01
N PHE A 279 -4.13 1.75 11.08
CA PHE A 279 -5.50 1.24 11.06
C PHE A 279 -6.37 2.19 11.89
N ILE A 280 -7.41 2.76 11.28
CA ILE A 280 -8.26 3.77 11.88
C ILE A 280 -9.74 3.39 11.79
N ALA A 281 -10.57 4.03 12.60
CA ALA A 281 -12.03 3.99 12.44
C ALA A 281 -12.46 4.59 11.09
N CYS A 282 -13.65 4.21 10.65
CA CYS A 282 -14.27 4.83 9.48
C CYS A 282 -14.35 6.35 9.64
N THR A 283 -13.86 7.07 8.64
CA THR A 283 -13.87 8.55 8.65
C THR A 283 -15.19 9.16 8.19
N SER A 284 -16.05 8.36 7.55
CA SER A 284 -17.36 8.82 7.06
C SER A 284 -18.47 8.47 8.04
N ALA A 285 -19.05 9.47 8.70
CA ALA A 285 -20.21 9.27 9.58
C ALA A 285 -21.45 8.78 8.82
N ALA A 286 -21.54 9.03 7.51
CA ALA A 286 -22.62 8.59 6.64
C ALA A 286 -22.43 7.17 6.09
N ALA A 287 -21.31 6.51 6.39
CA ALA A 287 -21.08 5.14 5.92
C ALA A 287 -22.11 4.18 6.51
N ALA A 288 -22.66 3.32 5.64
CA ALA A 288 -23.63 2.30 6.06
C ALA A 288 -23.03 1.29 7.05
N TYR A 289 -21.71 1.11 7.01
CA TYR A 289 -20.96 0.21 7.88
C TYR A 289 -19.87 0.99 8.60
N GLN A 290 -19.88 0.93 9.92
CA GLN A 290 -18.90 1.56 10.80
C GLN A 290 -17.83 0.56 11.24
N GLY A 291 -16.86 1.01 12.01
CA GLY A 291 -15.73 0.24 12.53
C GLY A 291 -14.45 0.53 11.77
N GLY A 292 -13.43 -0.25 12.02
CA GLY A 292 -12.11 -0.05 11.44
C GLY A 292 -11.77 -0.99 10.30
N GLY A 293 -10.49 -1.05 9.96
CA GLY A 293 -9.95 -1.86 8.87
C GLY A 293 -9.96 -3.36 9.16
N ASN A 294 -10.02 -4.13 8.09
CA ASN A 294 -9.79 -5.56 8.06
C ASN A 294 -8.79 -5.85 6.93
N ALA A 295 -7.58 -6.26 7.28
CA ALA A 295 -6.52 -6.39 6.30
C ALA A 295 -5.67 -7.65 6.50
N HIS A 296 -5.17 -8.17 5.39
CA HIS A 296 -4.10 -9.15 5.34
C HIS A 296 -2.86 -8.53 4.69
N VAL A 297 -1.79 -8.39 5.46
CA VAL A 297 -0.49 -7.89 4.98
C VAL A 297 0.45 -9.08 4.84
N ILE A 298 0.83 -9.41 3.62
CA ILE A 298 1.60 -10.61 3.29
C ILE A 298 2.90 -10.21 2.59
N GLY A 299 4.05 -10.61 3.13
CA GLY A 299 5.37 -10.31 2.55
C GLY A 299 5.67 -8.82 2.49
N GLY A 300 4.97 -8.02 3.29
CA GLY A 300 5.12 -6.58 3.32
C GLY A 300 6.24 -6.11 4.26
N GLY A 301 6.46 -4.80 4.29
CA GLY A 301 7.47 -4.22 5.17
C GLY A 301 7.21 -2.76 5.52
N ALA A 302 7.64 -2.40 6.74
CA ALA A 302 7.82 -1.02 7.14
C ALA A 302 9.24 -0.90 7.73
N ASP A 303 10.07 -0.04 7.14
CA ASP A 303 11.47 0.09 7.52
C ASP A 303 11.75 1.50 8.06
N GLY A 304 12.43 1.57 9.21
CA GLY A 304 12.84 2.83 9.82
C GLY A 304 11.69 3.80 10.14
N CYS A 305 10.47 3.29 10.31
CA CYS A 305 9.32 4.10 10.68
C CYS A 305 9.30 4.35 12.20
N ASN A 306 8.82 5.53 12.65
CA ASN A 306 8.64 5.76 14.08
C ASN A 306 7.58 4.80 14.65
N ARG A 307 6.44 4.69 13.99
CA ARG A 307 5.41 3.71 14.24
C ARG A 307 5.27 2.83 13.00
N ALA A 308 5.92 1.66 13.01
CA ALA A 308 5.79 0.76 11.87
C ALA A 308 4.35 0.24 11.71
N VAL A 309 3.68 -0.05 12.84
CA VAL A 309 2.26 -0.41 12.89
C VAL A 309 1.56 0.40 13.99
N HIS A 310 0.57 1.18 13.62
CA HIS A 310 -0.25 1.96 14.52
C HIS A 310 -1.73 1.60 14.39
N VAL A 311 -2.28 0.97 15.41
CA VAL A 311 -3.67 0.52 15.44
C VAL A 311 -4.47 1.42 16.37
N VAL A 312 -5.32 2.26 15.80
CA VAL A 312 -6.33 3.03 16.53
C VAL A 312 -7.60 2.21 16.68
N GLU A 313 -8.11 1.65 15.56
CA GLU A 313 -9.28 0.80 15.55
C GLU A 313 -9.27 -0.14 14.34
N MET A 314 -9.69 -1.37 14.55
CA MET A 314 -9.91 -2.37 13.51
C MET A 314 -11.29 -3.01 13.65
N LEU A 315 -11.72 -3.74 12.62
CA LEU A 315 -13.02 -4.42 12.62
C LEU A 315 -13.03 -5.57 13.65
N GLY A 316 -13.89 -5.46 14.64
CA GLY A 316 -13.85 -6.26 15.87
C GLY A 316 -13.83 -7.78 15.69
N HIS A 317 -14.52 -8.32 14.67
CA HIS A 317 -14.60 -9.77 14.43
C HIS A 317 -13.48 -10.31 13.52
N CYS A 318 -12.75 -9.46 12.79
CA CYS A 318 -11.74 -9.88 11.83
C CYS A 318 -10.33 -9.40 12.21
N GLY A 319 -10.17 -8.10 12.42
CA GLY A 319 -8.89 -7.47 12.70
C GLY A 319 -7.92 -7.52 11.53
N THR A 320 -6.64 -7.53 11.83
CA THR A 320 -5.56 -7.52 10.83
C THR A 320 -4.53 -8.61 11.12
N ARG A 321 -3.96 -9.14 10.04
CA ARG A 321 -2.86 -10.13 10.09
C ARG A 321 -1.68 -9.67 9.26
N PHE A 322 -0.49 -9.74 9.86
CA PHE A 322 0.80 -9.62 9.18
C PHE A 322 1.42 -11.01 9.10
N THR A 323 1.80 -11.43 7.91
CA THR A 323 2.39 -12.76 7.68
C THR A 323 3.63 -12.64 6.80
N ASN A 324 4.73 -13.28 7.17
CA ASN A 324 6.02 -13.24 6.46
C ASN A 324 6.47 -11.80 6.14
N SER A 325 6.22 -10.88 7.07
CA SER A 325 6.46 -9.44 6.91
C SER A 325 7.67 -9.01 7.74
N GLN A 326 8.35 -7.96 7.30
CA GLN A 326 9.45 -7.36 8.04
C GLN A 326 9.04 -5.99 8.56
N ILE A 327 8.96 -5.83 9.87
CA ILE A 327 8.44 -4.65 10.55
C ILE A 327 9.55 -4.04 11.39
N TYR A 328 10.00 -2.86 10.98
CA TYR A 328 11.05 -2.12 11.64
C TYR A 328 10.52 -0.75 12.12
N GLY A 329 10.28 -0.65 13.39
CA GLY A 329 9.68 0.48 14.12
C GLY A 329 8.69 -0.01 15.17
N ASP A 330 8.09 0.94 15.90
CA ASP A 330 7.20 0.61 17.00
C ASP A 330 5.86 0.03 16.53
N ILE A 331 5.33 -0.91 17.31
CA ILE A 331 3.97 -1.44 17.19
C ILE A 331 3.13 -0.84 18.30
N ILE A 332 2.15 -0.01 17.96
CA ILE A 332 1.29 0.66 18.94
C ILE A 332 -0.16 0.26 18.69
N VAL A 333 -0.79 -0.30 19.74
CA VAL A 333 -2.21 -0.65 19.74
C VAL A 333 -2.91 0.20 20.79
N GLU A 334 -3.73 1.14 20.33
CA GLU A 334 -4.44 2.09 21.19
C GLU A 334 -5.57 1.44 21.98
N ALA A 335 -5.97 2.08 23.08
CA ALA A 335 -7.01 1.60 24.00
C ALA A 335 -8.39 1.43 23.34
N THR A 336 -8.65 2.12 22.25
CA THR A 336 -9.89 2.02 21.45
C THR A 336 -10.01 0.71 20.68
N ASN A 337 -8.89 0.02 20.39
CA ASN A 337 -8.91 -1.20 19.61
C ASN A 337 -9.35 -2.42 20.44
N ASN A 338 -10.44 -3.06 20.04
CA ASN A 338 -10.92 -4.32 20.60
C ASN A 338 -10.84 -5.51 19.62
N ALA A 339 -10.25 -5.29 18.47
CA ALA A 339 -10.10 -6.29 17.41
C ALA A 339 -8.79 -7.09 17.52
N PRO A 340 -8.72 -8.29 16.93
CA PRO A 340 -7.51 -9.09 16.93
C PRO A 340 -6.44 -8.52 15.99
N LEU A 341 -5.18 -8.55 16.45
CA LEU A 341 -3.97 -8.26 15.67
C LEU A 341 -3.03 -9.46 15.73
N THR A 342 -2.59 -9.97 14.61
CA THR A 342 -1.70 -11.13 14.56
C THR A 342 -0.47 -10.84 13.72
N PHE A 343 0.70 -11.22 14.26
CA PHE A 343 1.96 -11.32 13.54
C PHE A 343 2.35 -12.80 13.50
N SER A 344 2.62 -13.34 12.31
CA SER A 344 3.01 -14.74 12.12
C SER A 344 4.19 -14.85 11.18
N ALA A 345 5.24 -15.54 11.60
CA ALA A 345 6.48 -15.71 10.86
C ALA A 345 7.09 -14.38 10.38
N CYS A 346 7.05 -13.35 11.23
CA CYS A 346 7.52 -12.01 10.92
C CYS A 346 8.88 -11.72 11.56
N GLY A 347 9.70 -10.90 10.88
CA GLY A 347 10.83 -10.21 11.49
C GLY A 347 10.34 -8.91 12.12
N LEU A 348 10.51 -8.75 13.43
CA LEU A 348 10.03 -7.60 14.19
C LEU A 348 11.21 -6.91 14.85
N PHE A 349 11.48 -5.66 14.45
CA PHE A 349 12.62 -4.90 14.93
C PHE A 349 12.13 -3.65 15.64
N GLY A 350 12.36 -3.56 16.94
CA GLY A 350 12.03 -2.41 17.77
C GLY A 350 12.78 -1.15 17.33
N SER A 351 12.19 -0.01 17.62
CA SER A 351 12.57 1.28 17.07
C SER A 351 13.95 1.77 17.52
N MET A 352 14.72 2.27 16.58
CA MET A 352 15.90 3.10 16.84
C MET A 352 15.55 4.48 17.43
N HIS A 353 14.32 4.95 17.22
CA HIS A 353 13.95 6.32 17.56
C HIS A 353 13.48 6.50 19.01
N ALA A 354 13.15 5.42 19.72
CA ALA A 354 12.79 5.36 21.14
C ALA A 354 11.99 6.55 21.73
N ALA A 355 11.41 7.39 20.85
CA ALA A 355 10.60 8.54 21.27
C ALA A 355 9.35 8.10 22.04
N ASN A 356 8.84 6.90 21.73
CA ASN A 356 7.62 6.35 22.29
C ASN A 356 7.82 5.59 23.62
N GLY A 357 9.05 5.45 24.10
CA GLY A 357 9.31 4.84 25.40
C GLY A 357 9.12 3.33 25.48
N ILE A 358 9.10 2.62 24.35
CA ILE A 358 8.89 1.17 24.25
C ILE A 358 10.07 0.48 23.55
N GLY A 359 10.20 -0.83 23.74
CA GLY A 359 11.21 -1.63 23.07
C GLY A 359 10.78 -2.08 21.69
N LEU A 360 9.54 -2.55 21.54
CA LEU A 360 8.94 -2.97 20.26
C LEU A 360 7.44 -2.70 20.24
N ALA A 361 6.67 -3.24 21.20
CA ALA A 361 5.22 -3.19 21.16
C ALA A 361 4.61 -2.64 22.45
N ARG A 362 3.64 -1.72 22.32
CA ARG A 362 2.77 -1.23 23.38
C ARG A 362 1.33 -1.55 23.04
N ILE A 363 0.67 -2.30 23.92
CA ILE A 363 -0.69 -2.82 23.70
C ILE A 363 -1.60 -2.29 24.82
N GLU A 364 -2.52 -1.38 24.45
CA GLU A 364 -3.46 -0.76 25.39
C GLU A 364 -4.91 -1.23 25.16
N GLY A 365 -5.21 -1.81 24.00
CA GLY A 365 -6.55 -2.22 23.60
C GLY A 365 -6.99 -3.55 24.20
N GLY A 366 -8.33 -3.75 24.29
CA GLY A 366 -8.94 -4.98 24.85
C GLY A 366 -8.89 -6.20 23.93
N GLY A 367 -8.51 -6.04 22.66
CA GLY A 367 -8.42 -7.11 21.68
C GLY A 367 -7.31 -8.13 21.98
N LYS A 368 -7.25 -9.18 21.14
CA LYS A 368 -6.15 -10.16 21.21
C LYS A 368 -4.99 -9.73 20.30
N VAL A 369 -3.80 -9.56 20.86
CA VAL A 369 -2.58 -9.41 20.08
C VAL A 369 -1.77 -10.71 20.15
N SER A 370 -1.34 -11.21 18.99
CA SER A 370 -0.59 -12.47 18.90
C SER A 370 0.70 -12.27 18.12
N PHE A 371 1.80 -12.79 18.68
CA PHE A 371 3.09 -12.97 18.03
C PHE A 371 3.37 -14.48 18.00
N THR A 372 3.48 -15.04 16.81
CA THR A 372 3.65 -16.49 16.63
C THR A 372 4.78 -16.75 15.63
N ASP A 373 5.75 -17.54 16.01
CA ASP A 373 6.91 -17.91 15.20
C ASP A 373 7.65 -16.68 14.60
N CYS A 374 7.75 -15.61 15.38
CA CYS A 374 8.37 -14.36 14.97
C CYS A 374 9.82 -14.27 15.49
N HIS A 375 10.66 -13.61 14.70
CA HIS A 375 11.98 -13.17 15.12
C HIS A 375 11.87 -11.76 15.68
N ILE A 376 12.28 -11.56 16.94
CA ILE A 376 12.07 -10.31 17.68
C ILE A 376 13.41 -9.73 18.13
N HIS A 377 13.69 -8.50 17.73
CA HIS A 377 14.91 -7.79 18.08
C HIS A 377 14.63 -6.32 18.38
N CYS A 378 15.19 -5.78 19.46
CA CYS A 378 15.19 -4.36 19.72
C CYS A 378 16.52 -3.74 19.28
N ILE A 379 16.47 -2.85 18.31
CA ILE A 379 17.62 -2.11 17.80
C ILE A 379 17.65 -0.71 18.41
N ASP A 380 17.60 -0.59 19.74
CA ASP A 380 17.75 0.71 20.42
C ASP A 380 19.24 1.01 20.61
N PRO A 381 19.83 1.97 19.87
CA PRO A 381 21.24 2.31 20.00
C PRO A 381 21.59 2.93 21.36
N ARG A 382 20.61 3.43 22.11
CA ARG A 382 20.79 3.94 23.47
C ARG A 382 20.80 2.83 24.51
N ASN A 383 20.48 1.61 24.09
CA ASN A 383 20.45 0.42 24.93
C ASN A 383 19.64 0.60 26.22
N THR A 384 18.49 1.25 26.13
CA THR A 384 17.63 1.56 27.27
C THR A 384 16.89 0.30 27.73
N PRO A 385 16.94 -0.07 29.02
CA PRO A 385 16.24 -1.25 29.53
C PRO A 385 14.72 -0.99 29.56
N ARG A 386 14.03 -1.32 28.50
CA ARG A 386 12.55 -1.24 28.36
C ARG A 386 12.03 -2.59 27.94
N PRO A 387 10.82 -3.00 28.38
CA PRO A 387 10.24 -4.24 27.92
C PRO A 387 10.07 -4.21 26.39
N LEU A 388 10.35 -5.35 25.75
CA LEU A 388 10.13 -5.49 24.31
C LEU A 388 8.64 -5.44 24.01
N ILE A 389 7.84 -6.19 24.74
CA ILE A 389 6.38 -6.23 24.60
C ILE A 389 5.78 -5.77 25.94
N HIS A 390 5.09 -4.64 25.94
CA HIS A 390 4.34 -4.13 27.07
C HIS A 390 2.84 -4.22 26.81
N ALA A 391 2.16 -5.19 27.42
CA ALA A 391 0.73 -5.30 27.40
C ALA A 391 0.12 -4.63 28.64
N LYS A 392 -0.62 -3.54 28.42
CA LYS A 392 -1.31 -2.81 29.47
C LYS A 392 -2.70 -3.37 29.74
N SER A 393 -3.36 -3.96 28.72
CA SER A 393 -4.67 -4.58 28.84
C SER A 393 -4.90 -5.68 27.79
N GLY A 394 -6.08 -6.22 27.72
CA GLY A 394 -6.55 -7.14 26.68
C GLY A 394 -5.97 -8.55 26.80
N ARG A 395 -5.69 -9.16 25.67
CA ARG A 395 -5.22 -10.55 25.57
C ARG A 395 -3.93 -10.61 24.77
N LEU A 396 -2.91 -11.27 25.33
CA LEU A 396 -1.60 -11.44 24.69
C LEU A 396 -1.29 -12.92 24.43
N GLN A 397 -0.77 -13.22 23.25
CA GLN A 397 -0.12 -14.49 22.94
C GLN A 397 1.27 -14.22 22.37
N VAL A 398 2.30 -14.86 22.94
CA VAL A 398 3.67 -14.86 22.43
C VAL A 398 4.14 -16.30 22.41
N ARG A 399 4.27 -16.90 21.22
CA ARG A 399 4.54 -18.33 21.11
C ARG A 399 5.50 -18.64 19.96
N GLY A 400 6.47 -19.51 20.25
CA GLY A 400 7.44 -19.98 19.25
C GLY A 400 8.35 -18.87 18.71
N CYS A 401 8.45 -17.74 19.42
CA CYS A 401 9.23 -16.58 18.98
C CYS A 401 10.69 -16.73 19.43
N ASP A 402 11.59 -16.20 18.60
CA ASP A 402 13.02 -16.09 18.91
C ASP A 402 13.38 -14.64 19.25
N PHE A 403 13.88 -14.42 20.46
CA PHE A 403 14.25 -13.09 20.96
C PHE A 403 15.77 -12.91 20.90
N ILE A 404 16.20 -12.02 20.01
CA ILE A 404 17.61 -11.67 19.84
C ILE A 404 17.87 -10.29 20.46
N ASP A 405 17.71 -10.16 21.75
CA ASP A 405 18.09 -8.94 22.46
C ASP A 405 19.37 -9.18 23.26
N GLY A 406 20.38 -8.34 23.02
CA GLY A 406 21.65 -8.38 23.74
C GLY A 406 21.68 -7.64 25.07
N HIS A 407 20.58 -6.99 25.49
CA HIS A 407 20.56 -6.20 26.73
C HIS A 407 20.12 -7.05 27.92
N ALA A 408 21.07 -7.45 28.76
CA ALA A 408 20.83 -8.31 29.93
C ALA A 408 19.81 -7.78 30.96
N ALA A 409 19.58 -6.46 31.02
CA ALA A 409 18.63 -5.84 31.93
C ALA A 409 17.26 -5.54 31.30
N ARG A 410 17.00 -6.03 30.08
CA ARG A 410 15.75 -5.80 29.38
C ARG A 410 14.76 -6.94 29.61
N ASP A 411 13.57 -6.59 30.10
CA ASP A 411 12.48 -7.55 30.17
C ASP A 411 11.90 -7.85 28.78
N HIS A 412 11.63 -9.13 28.50
CA HIS A 412 11.04 -9.51 27.22
C HIS A 412 9.55 -9.14 27.17
N VAL A 413 8.82 -9.42 28.25
CA VAL A 413 7.38 -9.13 28.33
C VAL A 413 7.03 -8.50 29.67
N LEU A 414 6.29 -7.40 29.64
CA LEU A 414 5.65 -6.79 30.81
C LEU A 414 4.12 -6.87 30.65
N LEU A 415 3.44 -7.46 31.63
CA LEU A 415 1.99 -7.54 31.73
C LEU A 415 1.51 -6.66 32.88
N ASP A 416 0.68 -5.66 32.60
CA ASP A 416 0.04 -4.83 33.60
C ASP A 416 -1.25 -5.48 34.15
N GLU A 417 -1.78 -4.93 35.23
CA GLU A 417 -2.90 -5.50 36.02
C GLU A 417 -4.18 -5.74 35.21
N ALA A 418 -4.46 -4.92 34.17
CA ALA A 418 -5.65 -5.02 33.34
C ALA A 418 -5.55 -6.05 32.21
N VAL A 419 -4.46 -6.79 32.11
CA VAL A 419 -4.35 -7.90 31.17
C VAL A 419 -5.28 -9.03 31.59
N LEU A 420 -6.20 -9.42 30.72
CA LEU A 420 -7.24 -10.42 30.99
C LEU A 420 -6.73 -11.84 30.76
N PHE A 421 -5.85 -12.03 29.78
CA PHE A 421 -5.29 -13.31 29.40
C PHE A 421 -3.90 -13.16 28.79
N ALA A 422 -2.96 -14.00 29.17
CA ALA A 422 -1.67 -14.12 28.47
C ALA A 422 -1.24 -15.56 28.35
N ASN A 423 -0.73 -15.93 27.17
CA ASN A 423 -0.02 -17.19 26.93
C ASN A 423 1.35 -16.88 26.33
N ILE A 424 2.40 -17.18 27.09
CA ILE A 424 3.79 -16.93 26.72
C ILE A 424 4.52 -18.27 26.83
N SER A 425 4.70 -18.95 25.68
CA SER A 425 5.23 -20.32 25.71
C SER A 425 6.11 -20.63 24.50
N ASP A 426 6.99 -21.59 24.68
CA ASP A 426 7.80 -22.19 23.62
C ASP A 426 8.72 -21.16 22.89
N ASN A 427 9.12 -20.08 23.59
CA ASN A 427 9.99 -19.03 23.05
C ASN A 427 11.45 -19.32 23.38
N THR A 428 12.34 -18.84 22.52
CA THR A 428 13.80 -18.87 22.73
C THR A 428 14.35 -17.46 22.93
N SER A 429 15.44 -17.32 23.68
CA SER A 429 16.14 -16.04 23.86
C SER A 429 17.63 -16.23 24.11
N ARG A 430 18.43 -15.26 23.68
CA ARG A 430 19.88 -15.22 23.93
C ARG A 430 20.22 -14.89 25.38
N SER A 431 19.44 -14.03 26.00
CA SER A 431 19.54 -13.69 27.43
C SER A 431 18.50 -14.45 28.24
N ALA A 432 18.58 -14.45 29.57
CA ALA A 432 17.56 -15.05 30.42
C ALA A 432 16.17 -14.51 30.06
N PHE A 433 15.24 -15.39 29.68
CA PHE A 433 13.88 -14.98 29.28
C PHE A 433 13.12 -14.46 30.50
N THR A 434 12.74 -13.20 30.47
CA THR A 434 12.10 -12.52 31.60
C THR A 434 10.70 -12.07 31.28
N VAL A 435 9.77 -12.32 32.20
CA VAL A 435 8.39 -11.86 32.16
C VAL A 435 8.03 -11.22 33.48
N ILE A 436 7.76 -9.91 33.46
CA ILE A 436 7.16 -9.21 34.62
C ILE A 436 5.65 -9.36 34.51
N ASN A 437 5.07 -10.20 35.37
CA ASN A 437 3.65 -10.50 35.37
C ASN A 437 2.92 -9.82 36.54
N LYS A 438 2.19 -8.74 36.27
CA LYS A 438 1.30 -8.04 37.22
C LYS A 438 -0.18 -8.31 36.91
N ALA A 439 -0.47 -9.14 35.89
CA ALA A 439 -1.84 -9.38 35.43
C ALA A 439 -2.70 -10.02 36.51
N LYS A 440 -3.92 -9.50 36.66
CA LYS A 440 -4.97 -10.11 37.53
C LYS A 440 -5.75 -11.20 36.76
N GLY A 441 -5.62 -11.23 35.43
CA GLY A 441 -6.25 -12.22 34.59
C GLY A 441 -5.48 -13.55 34.53
N LYS A 442 -5.99 -14.49 33.74
CA LYS A 442 -5.37 -15.82 33.59
C LYS A 442 -4.10 -15.77 32.73
N THR A 443 -2.98 -16.16 33.31
CA THR A 443 -1.69 -16.16 32.61
C THR A 443 -1.05 -17.54 32.63
N VAL A 444 -0.39 -17.92 31.54
CA VAL A 444 0.45 -19.11 31.38
C VAL A 444 1.80 -18.67 30.85
N VAL A 445 2.85 -18.93 31.61
CA VAL A 445 4.26 -18.71 31.20
C VAL A 445 4.99 -20.03 31.40
N ARG A 446 5.43 -20.67 30.31
CA ARG A 446 6.05 -21.99 30.38
C ARG A 446 6.89 -22.32 29.14
N ASP A 447 7.77 -23.27 29.27
CA ASP A 447 8.54 -23.89 28.18
C ASP A 447 9.36 -22.87 27.35
N ASN A 448 9.77 -21.75 27.99
CA ASN A 448 10.63 -20.75 27.37
C ASN A 448 12.10 -21.07 27.69
N LEU A 449 12.94 -21.09 26.67
CA LEU A 449 14.34 -21.50 26.77
C LEU A 449 15.28 -20.30 26.60
N SER A 450 16.37 -20.28 27.33
CA SER A 450 17.43 -19.29 27.21
C SER A 450 18.75 -19.96 26.87
N GLU A 451 19.60 -19.27 26.12
CA GLU A 451 20.96 -19.76 25.81
C GLU A 451 21.91 -19.66 27.02
N VAL A 452 21.54 -18.93 28.06
CA VAL A 452 22.30 -18.70 29.31
C VAL A 452 21.58 -19.23 30.51
#